data_4f88e48421622d462ce81111db075e4d
#
_entry.id   4f88e48421622d462ce81111db075e4d
#
_cell.length_a   1.000
_cell.length_b   1.000
_cell.length_c   1.000
_cell.angle_alpha   90.00
_cell.angle_beta   90.00
_cell.angle_gamma   90.00
#
_symmetry.space_group_name_H-M   'P 1'
#
loop_
_entity.id
_entity.type
_entity.pdbx_description
1 polymer ?
#
loop_
_entity_poly.entity_id
_entity_poly.type
_entity_poly.pdbx_seq_one_letter_code
_entity_poly.pdbx_strand_id
1 'polypeptide(L)'
;VDGGDIDLFLITGPQVRDVVERYTDLTGKSALLPRYALGYLGSSMYYPELEKDCDDAILEFIDTTKEEEIPVDGFQLSSGYCAIETEEGIKRCVFTWNKKRFKDPKDFFKQMKDRGICVSPNVKPGILLLHPKKEEMQAKGMFVRASRSEEPGIGTWWGGKGVFVDFTKQETRDNWKAMLKENVLEYGTSSVWNDNCEYDSMIDKDCRCD
;
A
#
# COMPACT_ATOMS: atom_id res chain seq x y z
N VAL A 1 -0.68 2.67 -28.81
CA VAL A 1 0.49 1.79 -28.58
C VAL A 1 1.43 2.04 -29.76
N ASP A 2 2.63 2.55 -29.50
CA ASP A 2 3.56 2.97 -30.55
C ASP A 2 4.55 1.87 -30.97
N GLY A 3 4.38 0.65 -30.45
CA GLY A 3 5.21 -0.53 -30.76
C GLY A 3 4.99 -1.66 -29.76
N GLY A 4 5.71 -2.75 -29.94
CA GLY A 4 5.67 -3.95 -29.12
C GLY A 4 4.89 -5.10 -29.76
N ASP A 5 4.97 -6.26 -29.11
CA ASP A 5 4.27 -7.47 -29.51
C ASP A 5 2.87 -7.54 -28.86
N ILE A 6 1.99 -8.31 -29.47
CA ILE A 6 0.67 -8.59 -28.89
C ILE A 6 0.62 -10.08 -28.52
N ASP A 7 0.51 -10.36 -27.22
CA ASP A 7 0.21 -11.69 -26.70
C ASP A 7 -1.27 -11.80 -26.35
N LEU A 8 -1.99 -12.61 -27.11
CA LEU A 8 -3.43 -12.81 -26.91
C LEU A 8 -3.73 -14.26 -26.54
N PHE A 9 -4.33 -14.48 -25.40
CA PHE A 9 -4.81 -15.77 -24.94
C PHE A 9 -6.34 -15.81 -24.99
N LEU A 10 -6.90 -16.72 -25.78
CA LEU A 10 -8.33 -17.00 -25.80
C LEU A 10 -8.61 -18.27 -24.99
N ILE A 11 -9.24 -18.10 -23.84
CA ILE A 11 -9.56 -19.20 -22.92
C ILE A 11 -11.04 -19.52 -23.04
N THR A 12 -11.36 -20.74 -23.46
CA THR A 12 -12.73 -21.21 -23.63
C THR A 12 -13.02 -22.39 -22.71
N GLY A 13 -14.27 -22.70 -22.52
CA GLY A 13 -14.73 -23.90 -21.78
C GLY A 13 -16.24 -24.04 -21.89
N PRO A 14 -16.78 -25.27 -21.70
CA PRO A 14 -18.22 -25.48 -21.75
C PRO A 14 -18.95 -24.78 -20.57
N GLN A 15 -18.25 -24.54 -19.45
CA GLN A 15 -18.79 -23.86 -18.28
C GLN A 15 -17.79 -22.80 -17.78
N VAL A 16 -18.30 -21.81 -17.03
CA VAL A 16 -17.46 -20.74 -16.46
C VAL A 16 -16.35 -21.28 -15.56
N ARG A 17 -16.62 -22.32 -14.77
CA ARG A 17 -15.59 -22.95 -13.92
C ARG A 17 -14.40 -23.48 -14.73
N ASP A 18 -14.66 -24.03 -15.93
CA ASP A 18 -13.62 -24.61 -16.77
C ASP A 18 -12.72 -23.49 -17.37
N VAL A 19 -13.33 -22.33 -17.65
CA VAL A 19 -12.61 -21.12 -18.07
C VAL A 19 -11.73 -20.61 -16.94
N VAL A 20 -12.26 -20.51 -15.71
CA VAL A 20 -11.50 -20.06 -14.51
C VAL A 20 -10.36 -21.02 -14.21
N GLU A 21 -10.59 -22.34 -14.27
CA GLU A 21 -9.55 -23.34 -14.04
C GLU A 21 -8.40 -23.18 -15.05
N ARG A 22 -8.70 -23.10 -16.35
CA ARG A 22 -7.69 -22.90 -17.40
C ARG A 22 -6.97 -21.56 -17.29
N TYR A 23 -7.71 -20.49 -16.91
CA TYR A 23 -7.10 -19.19 -16.66
C TYR A 23 -6.10 -19.27 -15.50
N THR A 24 -6.48 -19.90 -14.39
CA THR A 24 -5.60 -20.02 -13.22
C THR A 24 -4.45 -21.01 -13.44
N ASP A 25 -4.60 -22.00 -14.33
CA ASP A 25 -3.49 -22.86 -14.76
C ASP A 25 -2.44 -22.08 -15.58
N LEU A 26 -2.89 -21.09 -16.37
CA LEU A 26 -2.01 -20.21 -17.14
C LEU A 26 -1.35 -19.14 -16.28
N THR A 27 -2.12 -18.48 -15.39
CA THR A 27 -1.68 -17.30 -14.62
C THR A 27 -1.14 -17.63 -13.23
N GLY A 28 -1.32 -18.85 -12.78
CA GLY A 28 -1.07 -19.27 -11.39
C GLY A 28 -2.32 -19.21 -10.52
N LYS A 29 -2.38 -20.15 -9.58
CA LYS A 29 -3.48 -20.22 -8.61
C LYS A 29 -3.20 -19.28 -7.44
N SER A 30 -4.25 -18.65 -6.90
CA SER A 30 -4.17 -17.85 -5.69
C SER A 30 -3.69 -18.70 -4.50
N ALA A 31 -2.91 -18.08 -3.61
CA ALA A 31 -2.60 -18.70 -2.33
C ALA A 31 -3.88 -18.96 -1.53
N LEU A 32 -3.87 -20.01 -0.71
CA LEU A 32 -4.96 -20.24 0.24
C LEU A 32 -4.96 -19.09 1.27
N LEU A 33 -6.02 -18.30 1.26
CA LEU A 33 -6.16 -17.19 2.18
C LEU A 33 -6.38 -17.68 3.62
N PRO A 34 -5.87 -16.98 4.62
CA PRO A 34 -6.21 -17.23 6.01
C PRO A 34 -7.70 -16.92 6.24
N ARG A 35 -8.31 -17.59 7.22
CA ARG A 35 -9.77 -17.52 7.45
C ARG A 35 -10.27 -16.08 7.65
N TYR A 36 -9.51 -15.24 8.37
CA TYR A 36 -9.89 -13.84 8.61
C TYR A 36 -10.03 -13.03 7.31
N ALA A 37 -9.23 -13.35 6.27
CA ALA A 37 -9.27 -12.64 4.98
C ALA A 37 -10.53 -12.98 4.14
N LEU A 38 -11.33 -13.94 4.57
CA LEU A 38 -12.63 -14.30 3.97
C LEU A 38 -13.81 -13.66 4.72
N GLY A 39 -13.56 -12.99 5.84
CA GLY A 39 -14.54 -12.30 6.63
C GLY A 39 -14.70 -10.82 6.26
N TYR A 40 -15.36 -10.06 7.13
CA TYR A 40 -15.53 -8.63 6.92
C TYR A 40 -14.24 -7.86 7.29
N LEU A 41 -13.72 -7.15 6.30
CA LEU A 41 -12.57 -6.26 6.46
C LEU A 41 -13.08 -4.81 6.46
N GLY A 42 -13.24 -4.23 7.65
CA GLY A 42 -13.68 -2.84 7.80
C GLY A 42 -12.66 -1.88 7.19
N SER A 43 -13.14 -0.80 6.61
CA SER A 43 -12.28 0.28 6.10
C SER A 43 -13.01 1.62 6.19
N SER A 44 -12.29 2.65 6.57
CA SER A 44 -12.80 4.01 6.56
C SER A 44 -11.65 5.00 6.45
N MET A 45 -11.83 6.05 5.66
CA MET A 45 -10.93 7.19 5.66
C MET A 45 -11.14 8.10 6.89
N TYR A 46 -12.34 8.06 7.48
CA TYR A 46 -12.69 8.93 8.59
C TYR A 46 -11.75 8.78 9.80
N TYR A 47 -11.60 7.57 10.33
CA TYR A 47 -10.83 7.34 11.55
C TYR A 47 -9.35 7.71 11.44
N PRO A 48 -8.60 7.31 10.39
CA PRO A 48 -7.19 7.69 10.24
C PRO A 48 -6.97 9.17 9.89
N GLU A 49 -8.03 9.91 9.53
CA GLU A 49 -7.97 11.34 9.16
C GLU A 49 -8.37 12.28 10.31
N LEU A 50 -8.78 11.77 11.45
CA LEU A 50 -9.01 12.59 12.65
C LEU A 50 -7.74 13.39 12.99
N GLU A 51 -7.89 14.51 13.64
CA GLU A 51 -6.76 15.38 14.00
C GLU A 51 -5.75 14.67 14.90
N LYS A 52 -6.25 13.86 15.85
CA LYS A 52 -5.46 13.08 16.81
C LYS A 52 -6.21 11.85 17.28
N ASP A 53 -5.54 11.01 18.07
CA ASP A 53 -6.14 9.87 18.79
C ASP A 53 -6.92 8.92 17.87
N CYS A 54 -6.41 8.73 16.62
CA CYS A 54 -7.04 7.84 15.63
C CYS A 54 -6.99 6.37 16.07
N ASP A 55 -5.93 5.98 16.76
CA ASP A 55 -5.75 4.67 17.38
C ASP A 55 -6.90 4.36 18.36
N ASP A 56 -7.17 5.27 19.31
CA ASP A 56 -8.24 5.12 20.27
C ASP A 56 -9.62 5.05 19.60
N ALA A 57 -9.88 5.91 18.61
CA ALA A 57 -11.16 5.92 17.89
C ALA A 57 -11.41 4.64 17.09
N ILE A 58 -10.36 4.03 16.51
CA ILE A 58 -10.50 2.74 15.81
C ILE A 58 -10.75 1.61 16.80
N LEU A 59 -10.05 1.61 17.94
CA LEU A 59 -10.27 0.62 18.99
C LEU A 59 -11.69 0.68 19.55
N GLU A 60 -12.22 1.89 19.80
CA GLU A 60 -13.60 2.11 20.23
C GLU A 60 -14.60 1.60 19.18
N PHE A 61 -14.36 1.87 17.88
CA PHE A 61 -15.20 1.33 16.81
C PHE A 61 -15.24 -0.20 16.83
N ILE A 62 -14.10 -0.87 17.00
CA ILE A 62 -14.03 -2.33 17.06
C ILE A 62 -14.75 -2.86 18.31
N ASP A 63 -14.56 -2.21 19.44
CA ASP A 63 -15.25 -2.62 20.68
C ASP A 63 -16.78 -2.45 20.55
N THR A 64 -17.25 -1.37 19.94
CA THR A 64 -18.68 -1.14 19.63
C THR A 64 -19.23 -2.23 18.70
N THR A 65 -18.52 -2.60 17.62
CA THR A 65 -18.97 -3.67 16.73
C THR A 65 -19.09 -5.00 17.46
N LYS A 66 -18.23 -5.27 18.43
CA LYS A 66 -18.28 -6.48 19.24
C LYS A 66 -19.45 -6.46 20.22
N GLU A 67 -19.74 -5.31 20.85
CA GLU A 67 -20.89 -5.14 21.73
C GLU A 67 -22.22 -5.32 20.99
N GLU A 68 -22.28 -4.84 19.73
CA GLU A 68 -23.45 -4.98 18.85
C GLU A 68 -23.50 -6.34 18.12
N GLU A 69 -22.62 -7.27 18.46
CA GLU A 69 -22.53 -8.61 17.85
C GLU A 69 -22.30 -8.58 16.31
N ILE A 70 -21.68 -7.52 15.79
CA ILE A 70 -21.32 -7.39 14.37
C ILE A 70 -19.95 -8.02 14.14
N PRO A 71 -19.83 -9.11 13.35
CA PRO A 71 -18.55 -9.76 13.13
C PRO A 71 -17.66 -8.91 12.24
N VAL A 72 -16.43 -8.65 12.72
CA VAL A 72 -15.36 -7.97 11.99
C VAL A 72 -14.09 -8.80 12.15
N ASP A 73 -13.39 -9.09 11.04
CA ASP A 73 -12.18 -9.92 11.04
C ASP A 73 -10.91 -9.11 10.78
N GLY A 74 -11.04 -7.96 10.16
CA GLY A 74 -9.89 -7.10 9.85
C GLY A 74 -10.25 -5.64 9.69
N PHE A 75 -9.23 -4.80 9.69
CA PHE A 75 -9.36 -3.37 9.45
C PHE A 75 -8.31 -2.91 8.44
N GLN A 76 -8.76 -2.39 7.30
CA GLN A 76 -7.88 -1.79 6.29
C GLN A 76 -7.60 -0.34 6.69
N LEU A 77 -6.37 -0.08 7.15
CA LEU A 77 -5.96 1.22 7.65
C LEU A 77 -5.59 2.15 6.50
N SER A 78 -6.43 3.15 6.24
CA SER A 78 -6.19 4.17 5.22
C SER A 78 -4.95 5.00 5.53
N SER A 79 -4.37 5.61 4.49
CA SER A 79 -3.07 6.30 4.51
C SER A 79 -2.97 7.52 5.44
N GLY A 80 -4.05 7.92 6.11
CA GLY A 80 -4.01 8.97 7.12
C GLY A 80 -3.05 8.70 8.29
N TYR A 81 -2.73 7.44 8.56
CA TYR A 81 -1.76 7.05 9.59
C TYR A 81 -0.33 7.57 9.32
N CYS A 82 0.05 7.69 8.05
CA CYS A 82 1.36 8.17 7.62
C CYS A 82 1.36 9.63 7.14
N ALA A 83 0.34 10.40 7.54
CA ALA A 83 0.23 11.80 7.19
C ALA A 83 1.18 12.66 8.04
N ILE A 84 1.96 13.50 7.38
CA ILE A 84 2.85 14.48 8.03
C ILE A 84 2.39 15.90 7.73
N GLU A 85 2.61 16.81 8.67
CA GLU A 85 2.36 18.23 8.47
C GLU A 85 3.52 18.85 7.68
N THR A 86 3.20 19.63 6.65
CA THR A 86 4.17 20.34 5.82
C THR A 86 3.69 21.77 5.57
N GLU A 87 4.53 22.62 5.01
CA GLU A 87 4.16 23.99 4.59
C GLU A 87 3.04 23.99 3.55
N GLU A 88 2.93 22.92 2.74
CA GLU A 88 1.89 22.73 1.72
C GLU A 88 0.63 22.02 2.26
N GLY A 89 0.51 21.87 3.59
CA GLY A 89 -0.57 21.13 4.25
C GLY A 89 -0.19 19.68 4.57
N ILE A 90 -1.20 18.87 4.87
CA ILE A 90 -1.00 17.48 5.28
C ILE A 90 -0.69 16.61 4.07
N LYS A 91 0.42 15.90 4.10
CA LYS A 91 0.90 14.99 3.04
C LYS A 91 1.11 13.59 3.57
N ARG A 92 0.81 12.58 2.77
CA ARG A 92 0.96 11.17 3.15
C ARG A 92 2.31 10.65 2.68
N CYS A 93 3.13 10.22 3.62
CA CYS A 93 4.49 9.73 3.39
C CYS A 93 4.61 8.29 3.90
N VAL A 94 4.56 7.32 3.00
CA VAL A 94 4.70 5.90 3.34
C VAL A 94 5.94 5.64 4.20
N PHE A 95 5.90 4.64 5.07
CA PHE A 95 6.98 4.34 6.03
C PHE A 95 7.21 5.43 7.10
N THR A 96 6.24 6.29 7.31
CA THR A 96 6.19 7.20 8.47
C THR A 96 4.94 6.92 9.30
N TRP A 97 4.91 7.46 10.52
CA TRP A 97 3.76 7.38 11.42
C TRP A 97 3.46 8.74 12.03
N ASN A 98 2.24 9.19 11.92
CA ASN A 98 1.79 10.40 12.59
C ASN A 98 1.54 10.09 14.08
N LYS A 99 2.44 10.53 14.94
CA LYS A 99 2.39 10.24 16.38
C LYS A 99 1.29 10.98 17.16
N LYS A 100 0.68 12.02 16.59
CA LYS A 100 -0.53 12.63 17.16
C LYS A 100 -1.75 11.73 16.92
N ARG A 101 -1.78 11.03 15.81
CA ARG A 101 -2.86 10.13 15.37
C ARG A 101 -2.71 8.72 15.91
N PHE A 102 -1.49 8.21 15.94
CA PHE A 102 -1.12 6.89 16.43
C PHE A 102 0.05 7.05 17.39
N LYS A 103 -0.23 7.14 18.68
CA LYS A 103 0.76 7.43 19.76
C LYS A 103 1.84 6.36 19.81
N ASP A 104 1.40 5.11 19.86
CA ASP A 104 2.25 3.92 19.78
C ASP A 104 1.65 2.92 18.78
N PRO A 105 2.13 2.90 17.52
CA PRO A 105 1.64 1.97 16.52
C PRO A 105 1.82 0.50 16.89
N LYS A 106 2.88 0.14 17.64
CA LYS A 106 3.09 -1.26 18.07
C LYS A 106 2.04 -1.68 19.08
N ASP A 107 1.74 -0.83 20.03
CA ASP A 107 0.67 -1.08 21.00
C ASP A 107 -0.70 -1.12 20.31
N PHE A 108 -0.98 -0.23 19.38
CA PHE A 108 -2.21 -0.26 18.56
C PHE A 108 -2.37 -1.61 17.85
N PHE A 109 -1.35 -2.10 17.13
CA PHE A 109 -1.41 -3.40 16.45
C PHE A 109 -1.60 -4.55 17.44
N LYS A 110 -0.93 -4.48 18.60
CA LYS A 110 -1.11 -5.47 19.65
C LYS A 110 -2.54 -5.49 20.16
N GLN A 111 -3.13 -4.32 20.46
CA GLN A 111 -4.50 -4.22 20.94
C GLN A 111 -5.52 -4.70 19.90
N MET A 112 -5.32 -4.39 18.60
CA MET A 112 -6.16 -4.91 17.52
C MET A 112 -6.07 -6.44 17.43
N LYS A 113 -4.87 -7.00 17.52
CA LYS A 113 -4.64 -8.44 17.54
C LYS A 113 -5.28 -9.13 18.75
N ASP A 114 -5.20 -8.53 19.93
CA ASP A 114 -5.82 -9.05 21.16
C ASP A 114 -7.37 -9.10 21.04
N ARG A 115 -7.96 -8.24 20.18
CA ARG A 115 -9.37 -8.23 19.80
C ARG A 115 -9.70 -9.20 18.64
N GLY A 116 -8.71 -9.89 18.10
CA GLY A 116 -8.87 -10.81 16.96
C GLY A 116 -8.90 -10.13 15.59
N ILE A 117 -8.51 -8.86 15.50
CA ILE A 117 -8.57 -8.05 14.28
C ILE A 117 -7.20 -7.99 13.61
N CYS A 118 -7.15 -8.34 12.31
CA CYS A 118 -5.98 -8.13 11.46
C CYS A 118 -6.01 -6.73 10.85
N VAL A 119 -4.94 -5.97 10.99
CA VAL A 119 -4.83 -4.63 10.40
C VAL A 119 -3.97 -4.67 9.16
N SER A 120 -4.45 -4.08 8.06
CA SER A 120 -3.75 -3.97 6.78
C SER A 120 -3.48 -2.50 6.45
N PRO A 121 -2.30 -1.95 6.78
CA PRO A 121 -1.96 -0.57 6.46
C PRO A 121 -1.82 -0.35 4.96
N ASN A 122 -2.31 0.81 4.51
CA ASN A 122 -2.16 1.29 3.14
C ASN A 122 -0.69 1.62 2.83
N VAL A 123 -0.15 1.06 1.75
CA VAL A 123 1.23 1.26 1.30
C VAL A 123 1.22 1.65 -0.17
N LYS A 124 1.84 2.78 -0.50
CA LYS A 124 1.91 3.34 -1.84
C LYS A 124 3.35 3.36 -2.36
N PRO A 125 3.62 2.94 -3.61
CA PRO A 125 4.98 2.97 -4.19
C PRO A 125 5.37 4.35 -4.75
N GLY A 126 4.45 5.30 -4.75
CA GLY A 126 4.74 6.69 -5.11
C GLY A 126 5.32 7.45 -3.91
N ILE A 127 6.46 8.10 -4.12
CA ILE A 127 7.19 8.85 -3.10
C ILE A 127 7.09 10.34 -3.44
N LEU A 128 6.45 11.13 -2.58
CA LEU A 128 6.33 12.57 -2.76
C LEU A 128 7.71 13.23 -2.80
N LEU A 129 7.86 14.32 -3.55
CA LEU A 129 9.15 15.06 -3.65
C LEU A 129 9.63 15.57 -2.28
N LEU A 130 8.70 15.86 -1.37
CA LEU A 130 8.97 16.29 0.00
C LEU A 130 9.12 15.14 1.01
N HIS A 131 9.07 13.88 0.56
CA HIS A 131 9.13 12.73 1.45
C HIS A 131 10.47 12.66 2.21
N PRO A 132 10.47 12.46 3.54
CA PRO A 132 11.69 12.50 4.35
C PRO A 132 12.79 11.51 3.92
N LYS A 133 12.39 10.38 3.33
CA LYS A 133 13.33 9.33 2.86
C LYS A 133 13.64 9.42 1.36
N LYS A 134 13.15 10.44 0.64
CA LYS A 134 13.28 10.54 -0.82
C LYS A 134 14.75 10.58 -1.26
N GLU A 135 15.57 11.40 -0.61
CA GLU A 135 17.00 11.52 -0.95
C GLU A 135 17.77 10.21 -0.70
N GLU A 136 17.49 9.53 0.42
CA GLU A 136 18.07 8.21 0.71
C GLU A 136 17.72 7.19 -0.38
N MET A 137 16.47 7.12 -0.77
CA MET A 137 15.97 6.20 -1.80
C MET A 137 16.56 6.54 -3.18
N GLN A 138 16.70 7.83 -3.51
CA GLN A 138 17.33 8.30 -4.74
C GLN A 138 18.80 7.92 -4.79
N ALA A 139 19.54 8.10 -3.70
CA ALA A 139 20.95 7.71 -3.61
C ALA A 139 21.17 6.20 -3.83
N LYS A 140 20.16 5.39 -3.51
CA LYS A 140 20.13 3.94 -3.78
C LYS A 140 19.61 3.58 -5.19
N GLY A 141 19.34 4.55 -6.05
CA GLY A 141 18.88 4.35 -7.42
C GLY A 141 17.51 3.65 -7.53
N MET A 142 16.62 3.84 -6.53
CA MET A 142 15.38 3.08 -6.40
C MET A 142 14.25 3.57 -7.32
N PHE A 143 14.41 4.65 -8.07
CA PHE A 143 13.31 5.26 -8.80
C PHE A 143 13.37 4.99 -10.31
N VAL A 144 12.18 4.97 -10.93
CA VAL A 144 12.01 5.04 -12.38
C VAL A 144 12.67 6.31 -12.89
N ARG A 145 13.48 6.20 -13.96
CA ARG A 145 14.25 7.31 -14.52
C ARG A 145 13.46 8.05 -15.60
N ALA A 146 13.73 9.34 -15.72
CA ALA A 146 13.22 10.13 -16.84
C ALA A 146 13.78 9.62 -18.19
N SER A 147 13.06 9.87 -19.30
CA SER A 147 13.42 9.37 -20.63
C SER A 147 14.76 9.88 -21.13
N ARG A 148 15.16 11.10 -20.70
CA ARG A 148 16.31 11.83 -21.24
C ARG A 148 17.42 12.12 -20.23
N SER A 149 17.32 11.56 -19.01
CA SER A 149 18.33 11.75 -17.95
C SER A 149 18.35 10.56 -17.01
N GLU A 150 19.34 10.51 -16.13
CA GLU A 150 19.41 9.53 -15.04
C GLU A 150 18.64 9.99 -13.78
N GLU A 151 18.09 11.21 -13.81
CA GLU A 151 17.24 11.69 -12.70
C GLU A 151 15.90 10.96 -12.64
N PRO A 152 15.29 10.87 -11.45
CA PRO A 152 13.98 10.27 -11.32
C PRO A 152 12.92 10.94 -12.20
N GLY A 153 12.10 10.14 -12.85
CA GLY A 153 10.93 10.63 -13.58
C GLY A 153 9.86 11.15 -12.62
N ILE A 154 9.29 12.29 -12.93
CA ILE A 154 8.26 12.93 -12.10
C ILE A 154 6.86 12.46 -12.52
N GLY A 155 6.07 12.05 -11.55
CA GLY A 155 4.65 11.78 -11.70
C GLY A 155 3.80 12.72 -10.86
N THR A 156 2.50 12.68 -11.09
CA THR A 156 1.50 13.43 -10.32
C THR A 156 0.32 12.53 -10.01
N TRP A 157 -0.03 12.41 -8.74
CA TRP A 157 -1.26 11.76 -8.29
C TRP A 157 -1.96 12.65 -7.26
N TRP A 158 -3.07 12.19 -6.70
CA TRP A 158 -3.88 13.00 -5.77
C TRP A 158 -3.09 13.57 -4.56
N GLY A 159 -2.00 12.92 -4.13
CA GLY A 159 -1.12 13.39 -3.04
C GLY A 159 -0.17 14.53 -3.45
N GLY A 160 0.00 14.79 -4.76
CA GLY A 160 0.90 15.79 -5.30
C GLY A 160 1.94 15.22 -6.27
N LYS A 161 3.01 15.97 -6.50
CA LYS A 161 4.14 15.54 -7.34
C LYS A 161 5.06 14.58 -6.57
N GLY A 162 5.57 13.58 -7.27
CA GLY A 162 6.50 12.63 -6.69
C GLY A 162 7.20 11.76 -7.73
N VAL A 163 7.87 10.74 -7.25
CA VAL A 163 8.63 9.77 -8.03
C VAL A 163 8.13 8.36 -7.70
N PHE A 164 8.29 7.43 -8.63
CA PHE A 164 7.84 6.05 -8.44
C PHE A 164 9.01 5.09 -8.29
N VAL A 165 8.82 4.06 -7.47
CA VAL A 165 9.81 3.02 -7.20
C VAL A 165 9.93 2.09 -8.40
N ASP A 166 11.15 1.84 -8.87
CA ASP A 166 11.45 0.89 -9.94
C ASP A 166 11.61 -0.53 -9.39
N PHE A 167 10.55 -1.31 -9.41
CA PHE A 167 10.53 -2.70 -8.96
C PHE A 167 11.13 -3.70 -9.97
N THR A 168 11.61 -3.27 -11.13
CA THR A 168 12.32 -4.15 -12.06
C THR A 168 13.69 -4.55 -11.52
N LYS A 169 14.31 -3.68 -10.72
CA LYS A 169 15.61 -3.91 -10.07
C LYS A 169 15.50 -4.82 -8.84
N GLN A 170 16.34 -5.84 -8.75
CA GLN A 170 16.39 -6.71 -7.57
C GLN A 170 16.77 -5.94 -6.30
N GLU A 171 17.78 -5.07 -6.38
CA GLU A 171 18.24 -4.26 -5.26
C GLU A 171 17.14 -3.33 -4.72
N THR A 172 16.34 -2.73 -5.60
CA THR A 172 15.18 -1.91 -5.22
C THR A 172 14.14 -2.73 -4.46
N ARG A 173 13.82 -3.95 -4.94
CA ARG A 173 12.91 -4.86 -4.25
C ARG A 173 13.41 -5.23 -2.85
N ASP A 174 14.71 -5.50 -2.71
CA ASP A 174 15.31 -5.85 -1.42
C ASP A 174 15.30 -4.67 -0.44
N ASN A 175 15.64 -3.47 -0.91
CA ASN A 175 15.53 -2.24 -0.11
C ASN A 175 14.09 -1.94 0.30
N TRP A 176 13.13 -2.06 -0.63
CA TRP A 176 11.71 -1.85 -0.33
C TRP A 176 11.18 -2.84 0.70
N LYS A 177 11.55 -4.12 0.55
CA LYS A 177 11.21 -5.17 1.51
C LYS A 177 11.77 -4.87 2.91
N ALA A 178 13.02 -4.40 3.00
CA ALA A 178 13.62 -4.02 4.27
C ALA A 178 12.87 -2.85 4.91
N MET A 179 12.56 -1.79 4.15
CA MET A 179 11.78 -0.64 4.62
C MET A 179 10.37 -1.04 5.07
N LEU A 180 9.68 -1.88 4.30
CA LEU A 180 8.36 -2.39 4.65
C LEU A 180 8.41 -3.19 5.97
N LYS A 181 9.39 -4.07 6.09
CA LYS A 181 9.58 -4.86 7.30
C LYS A 181 9.78 -3.96 8.52
N GLU A 182 10.75 -3.06 8.46
CA GLU A 182 11.13 -2.18 9.57
C GLU A 182 10.00 -1.23 9.98
N ASN A 183 9.31 -0.61 9.00
CA ASN A 183 8.39 0.51 9.29
C ASN A 183 6.92 0.10 9.35
N VAL A 184 6.59 -1.15 9.00
CA VAL A 184 5.20 -1.65 8.99
C VAL A 184 5.07 -3.02 9.65
N LEU A 185 5.76 -4.04 9.13
CA LEU A 185 5.53 -5.43 9.58
C LEU A 185 6.01 -5.66 11.01
N GLU A 186 7.12 -5.06 11.44
CA GLU A 186 7.65 -5.17 12.80
C GLU A 186 6.79 -4.46 13.85
N TYR A 187 5.81 -3.70 13.43
CA TYR A 187 4.80 -3.14 14.34
C TYR A 187 3.73 -4.16 14.74
N GLY A 188 3.60 -5.28 14.03
CA GLY A 188 2.75 -6.39 14.47
C GLY A 188 1.71 -6.86 13.45
N THR A 189 1.80 -6.42 12.18
CA THR A 189 0.96 -6.95 11.11
C THR A 189 1.73 -7.85 10.15
N SER A 190 1.01 -8.77 9.49
CA SER A 190 1.50 -9.60 8.39
C SER A 190 0.83 -9.28 7.06
N SER A 191 0.01 -8.25 7.02
CA SER A 191 -0.81 -7.87 5.88
C SER A 191 -0.62 -6.39 5.54
N VAL A 192 -0.71 -6.05 4.25
CA VAL A 192 -0.68 -4.68 3.76
C VAL A 192 -1.73 -4.49 2.67
N TRP A 193 -2.16 -3.26 2.50
CA TRP A 193 -2.99 -2.82 1.39
C TRP A 193 -2.13 -2.06 0.38
N ASN A 194 -1.78 -2.70 -0.75
CA ASN A 194 -1.10 -2.03 -1.85
C ASN A 194 -2.09 -1.11 -2.58
N ASP A 195 -1.74 0.16 -2.68
CA ASP A 195 -2.61 1.20 -3.24
C ASP A 195 -1.82 2.17 -4.12
N ASN A 196 -2.48 2.74 -5.13
CA ASN A 196 -1.90 3.65 -6.12
C ASN A 196 -0.59 3.10 -6.74
N CYS A 197 -0.68 1.88 -7.24
CA CYS A 197 0.43 1.20 -7.91
C CYS A 197 0.47 1.49 -9.42
N GLU A 198 -0.38 2.40 -9.90
CA GLU A 198 -0.49 2.80 -11.29
C GLU A 198 0.63 3.77 -11.67
N TYR A 199 1.37 3.44 -12.73
CA TYR A 199 2.45 4.26 -13.27
C TYR A 199 2.00 5.19 -14.42
N ASP A 200 0.73 5.18 -14.76
CA ASP A 200 0.14 6.02 -15.80
C ASP A 200 0.11 7.52 -15.45
N SER A 201 0.29 7.85 -14.17
CA SER A 201 0.40 9.21 -13.66
C SER A 201 1.77 9.87 -13.90
N MET A 202 2.73 9.17 -14.50
CA MET A 202 4.01 9.75 -14.91
C MET A 202 3.80 10.86 -15.95
N ILE A 203 4.44 12.01 -15.74
CA ILE A 203 4.37 13.16 -16.65
C ILE A 203 5.14 12.86 -17.94
N ASP A 204 6.35 12.33 -17.80
CA ASP A 204 7.15 11.81 -18.91
C ASP A 204 6.68 10.38 -19.21
N LYS A 205 5.99 10.19 -20.34
CA LYS A 205 5.44 8.89 -20.73
C LYS A 205 6.49 7.90 -21.24
N ASP A 206 7.69 8.38 -21.54
CA ASP A 206 8.83 7.59 -21.99
C ASP A 206 9.82 7.28 -20.85
N CYS A 207 9.40 7.41 -19.59
CA CYS A 207 10.18 7.02 -18.42
C CYS A 207 10.73 5.59 -18.54
N ARG A 208 11.92 5.37 -17.99
CA ARG A 208 12.66 4.12 -18.13
C ARG A 208 12.79 3.38 -16.80
N CYS A 209 12.50 2.10 -16.85
CA CYS A 209 12.95 1.11 -15.85
C CYS A 209 14.27 0.46 -16.32
N ASP A 210 14.94 -0.27 -15.46
CA ASP A 210 16.10 -1.09 -15.85
C ASP A 210 15.67 -2.40 -16.49
#